data_eb49d6aea703eb1acecadc5239896cf7
#
_entry.id   eb49d6aea703eb1acecadc5239896cf7
#
_cell.length_a   1.000
_cell.length_b   1.000
_cell.length_c   1.000
_cell.angle_alpha   90.00
_cell.angle_beta   90.00
_cell.angle_gamma   90.00
#
_symmetry.space_group_name_H-M   'P 1'
#
loop_
_entity.id
_entity.type
_entity.pdbx_description
1 polymer ?
#
loop_
_entity_poly.entity_id
_entity_poly.type
_entity_poly.pdbx_seq_one_letter_code
_entity_poly.pdbx_strand_id
1 'polypeptide(L)'
;SRGLGDVYKRQVFDRALDAGRLMQAADTLGAAQAMLDKAVDYSLQREQFNRVIGSFQAVKHLCADMAANLEPCRSLVWYAGHAMDDVPEEASLLACHAKAHLSEVGQAVAKTATEVHGGMGFTDLLGLHYWFKRIGANRQLLGSPELVREQAARVQGLI
;
A
#
# COMPACT_ATOMS: atom_id res chain seq x y z
N SER A 1 34.42 9.28 -22.95
CA SER A 1 33.67 8.01 -23.03
C SER A 1 33.33 7.38 -21.65
N ARG A 2 34.05 7.72 -20.57
CA ARG A 2 33.73 7.21 -19.23
C ARG A 2 32.43 7.78 -18.67
N GLY A 3 32.09 9.05 -18.94
CA GLY A 3 30.87 9.68 -18.42
C GLY A 3 29.55 9.10 -18.97
N LEU A 4 29.51 8.71 -20.26
CA LEU A 4 28.31 8.12 -20.87
C LEU A 4 27.95 6.75 -20.30
N GLY A 5 28.95 5.92 -19.99
CA GLY A 5 28.73 4.62 -19.37
C GLY A 5 28.17 4.73 -17.95
N ASP A 6 28.56 5.73 -17.18
CA ASP A 6 28.08 5.95 -15.81
C ASP A 6 26.66 6.51 -15.80
N VAL A 7 26.31 7.39 -16.75
CA VAL A 7 24.93 7.90 -16.92
C VAL A 7 23.98 6.76 -17.30
N TYR A 8 24.37 5.90 -18.25
CA TYR A 8 23.55 4.75 -18.65
C TYR A 8 23.31 3.77 -17.49
N LYS A 9 24.36 3.43 -16.72
CA LYS A 9 24.23 2.58 -15.55
C LYS A 9 23.28 3.16 -14.51
N ARG A 10 23.34 4.47 -14.29
CA ARG A 10 22.45 5.16 -13.36
C ARG A 10 20.99 5.09 -13.81
N GLN A 11 20.73 5.34 -15.10
CA GLN A 11 19.36 5.24 -15.65
C GLN A 11 18.76 3.83 -15.51
N VAL A 12 19.56 2.78 -15.76
CA VAL A 12 19.12 1.39 -15.58
C VAL A 12 18.82 1.09 -14.11
N PHE A 13 19.66 1.58 -13.19
CA PHE A 13 19.43 1.43 -11.77
C PHE A 13 18.16 2.17 -11.30
N ASP A 14 17.95 3.40 -11.74
CA ASP A 14 16.77 4.19 -11.38
C ASP A 14 15.48 3.52 -11.89
N ARG A 15 15.46 3.02 -13.14
CA ARG A 15 14.32 2.22 -13.65
C ARG A 15 14.06 0.95 -12.83
N ALA A 16 15.09 0.24 -12.43
CA ALA A 16 14.96 -0.96 -11.61
C ALA A 16 14.40 -0.63 -10.22
N LEU A 17 14.81 0.50 -9.65
CA LEU A 17 14.31 1.01 -8.37
C LEU A 17 12.83 1.41 -8.47
N ASP A 18 12.44 2.10 -9.53
CA ASP A 18 11.05 2.51 -9.75
C ASP A 18 10.15 1.29 -9.97
N ALA A 19 10.57 0.31 -10.78
CA ALA A 19 9.87 -0.97 -10.93
C ALA A 19 9.71 -1.70 -9.59
N GLY A 20 10.76 -1.76 -8.79
CA GLY A 20 10.71 -2.37 -7.45
C GLY A 20 9.74 -1.66 -6.52
N ARG A 21 9.68 -0.34 -6.54
CA ARG A 21 8.72 0.48 -5.76
C ARG A 21 7.28 0.22 -6.18
N LEU A 22 7.03 0.16 -7.48
CA LEU A 22 5.71 -0.15 -8.02
C LEU A 22 5.26 -1.56 -7.62
N MET A 23 6.14 -2.55 -7.72
CA MET A 23 5.85 -3.92 -7.29
C MET A 23 5.51 -3.99 -5.79
N GLN A 24 6.20 -3.22 -4.95
CA GLN A 24 5.88 -3.15 -3.52
C GLN A 24 4.55 -2.42 -3.24
N ALA A 25 4.22 -1.41 -4.04
CA ALA A 25 2.91 -0.76 -3.96
C ALA A 25 1.80 -1.76 -4.31
N ALA A 26 1.95 -2.52 -5.39
CA ALA A 26 1.01 -3.57 -5.80
C ALA A 26 0.87 -4.67 -4.74
N ASP A 27 1.97 -5.12 -4.15
CA ASP A 27 1.96 -6.11 -3.07
C ASP A 27 1.27 -5.57 -1.81
N THR A 28 1.49 -4.30 -1.46
CA THR A 28 0.82 -3.64 -0.34
C THR A 28 -0.69 -3.50 -0.59
N LEU A 29 -1.10 -3.17 -1.82
CA LEU A 29 -2.50 -3.12 -2.23
C LEU A 29 -3.18 -4.49 -2.01
N GLY A 30 -2.56 -5.57 -2.49
CA GLY A 30 -3.07 -6.94 -2.31
C GLY A 30 -3.15 -7.35 -0.85
N ALA A 31 -2.12 -7.04 -0.06
CA ALA A 31 -2.09 -7.33 1.37
C ALA A 31 -3.17 -6.56 2.14
N ALA A 32 -3.36 -5.28 1.83
CA ALA A 32 -4.39 -4.44 2.44
C ALA A 32 -5.80 -4.91 2.07
N GLN A 33 -6.01 -5.31 0.80
CA GLN A 33 -7.29 -5.90 0.36
C GLN A 33 -7.60 -7.17 1.15
N ALA A 34 -6.64 -8.07 1.30
CA ALA A 34 -6.82 -9.29 2.08
C ALA A 34 -7.19 -9.00 3.55
N MET A 35 -6.63 -7.95 4.14
CA MET A 35 -6.97 -7.55 5.51
C MET A 35 -8.36 -6.94 5.61
N LEU A 36 -8.78 -6.14 4.62
CA LEU A 36 -10.14 -5.60 4.52
C LEU A 36 -11.16 -6.74 4.41
N ASP A 37 -10.95 -7.69 3.50
CA ASP A 37 -11.85 -8.81 3.27
C ASP A 37 -12.00 -9.64 4.55
N LYS A 38 -10.90 -9.97 5.23
CA LYS A 38 -10.90 -10.66 6.52
C LYS A 38 -11.65 -9.89 7.61
N ALA A 39 -11.51 -8.56 7.65
CA ALA A 39 -12.23 -7.73 8.63
C ALA A 39 -13.74 -7.73 8.38
N VAL A 40 -14.15 -7.64 7.13
CA VAL A 40 -15.57 -7.74 6.74
C VAL A 40 -16.12 -9.10 7.11
N ASP A 41 -15.46 -10.19 6.70
CA ASP A 41 -15.90 -11.57 7.00
C ASP A 41 -16.00 -11.81 8.51
N TYR A 42 -15.02 -11.38 9.29
CA TYR A 42 -15.02 -11.49 10.73
C TYR A 42 -16.19 -10.70 11.35
N SER A 43 -16.46 -9.50 10.84
CA SER A 43 -17.55 -8.66 11.34
C SER A 43 -18.93 -9.26 11.13
N LEU A 44 -19.08 -10.11 10.10
CA LEU A 44 -20.34 -10.81 9.78
C LEU A 44 -20.52 -12.10 10.59
N GLN A 45 -19.47 -12.63 11.22
CA GLN A 45 -19.48 -13.88 11.96
C GLN A 45 -19.39 -13.68 13.48
N ARG A 46 -18.62 -12.70 13.92
CA ARG A 46 -18.39 -12.43 15.34
C ARG A 46 -19.64 -11.82 15.99
N GLU A 47 -20.13 -12.44 17.02
CA GLU A 47 -21.26 -11.93 17.80
C GLU A 47 -20.81 -11.30 19.12
N GLN A 48 -21.41 -10.15 19.43
CA GLN A 48 -21.36 -9.46 20.72
C GLN A 48 -22.70 -8.76 20.97
N PHE A 49 -23.14 -8.70 22.22
CA PHE A 49 -24.43 -8.11 22.58
C PHE A 49 -25.61 -8.71 21.79
N ASN A 50 -25.62 -10.06 21.64
CA ASN A 50 -26.63 -10.85 20.94
C ASN A 50 -26.83 -10.52 19.45
N ARG A 51 -25.83 -10.01 18.78
CA ARG A 51 -25.85 -9.75 17.32
C ARG A 51 -24.44 -9.72 16.74
N VAL A 52 -24.34 -9.90 15.43
CA VAL A 52 -23.06 -9.79 14.71
C VAL A 52 -22.48 -8.37 14.83
N ILE A 53 -21.16 -8.26 15.04
CA ILE A 53 -20.52 -6.96 15.25
C ILE A 53 -20.63 -6.05 14.03
N GLY A 54 -20.73 -6.58 12.81
CA GLY A 54 -20.98 -5.84 11.59
C GLY A 54 -22.35 -5.15 11.54
N SER A 55 -23.28 -5.45 12.45
CA SER A 55 -24.53 -4.72 12.60
C SER A 55 -24.38 -3.36 13.27
N PHE A 56 -23.28 -3.14 14.02
CA PHE A 56 -22.99 -1.87 14.67
C PHE A 56 -22.46 -0.84 13.66
N GLN A 57 -22.99 0.37 13.70
CA GLN A 57 -22.64 1.43 12.76
C GLN A 57 -21.15 1.79 12.81
N ALA A 58 -20.54 1.80 13.99
CA ALA A 58 -19.10 2.05 14.15
C ALA A 58 -18.26 1.06 13.35
N VAL A 59 -18.56 -0.25 13.41
CA VAL A 59 -17.84 -1.28 12.67
C VAL A 59 -18.07 -1.14 11.15
N LYS A 60 -19.31 -0.83 10.73
CA LYS A 60 -19.63 -0.57 9.32
C LYS A 60 -18.81 0.60 8.76
N HIS A 61 -18.71 1.68 9.53
CA HIS A 61 -17.92 2.84 9.11
C HIS A 61 -16.43 2.50 8.99
N LEU A 62 -15.86 1.78 9.94
CA LEU A 62 -14.46 1.33 9.85
C LEU A 62 -14.20 0.52 8.56
N CYS A 63 -15.09 -0.42 8.23
CA CYS A 63 -14.98 -1.21 7.00
C CYS A 63 -15.17 -0.35 5.73
N ALA A 64 -16.13 0.58 5.75
CA ALA A 64 -16.39 1.48 4.64
C ALA A 64 -15.23 2.44 4.39
N ASP A 65 -14.64 2.99 5.45
CA ASP A 65 -13.48 3.89 5.36
C ASP A 65 -12.24 3.16 4.81
N MET A 66 -12.00 1.91 5.24
CA MET A 66 -10.94 1.08 4.67
C MET A 66 -11.16 0.88 3.15
N ALA A 67 -12.37 0.53 2.73
CA ALA A 67 -12.70 0.32 1.33
C ALA A 67 -12.57 1.61 0.52
N ALA A 68 -13.09 2.74 1.02
CA ALA A 68 -13.06 4.03 0.35
C ALA A 68 -11.62 4.54 0.14
N ASN A 69 -10.73 4.31 1.10
CA ASN A 69 -9.33 4.70 0.99
C ASN A 69 -8.51 3.76 0.08
N LEU A 70 -8.87 2.47 0.02
CA LEU A 70 -8.11 1.47 -0.72
C LEU A 70 -8.48 1.43 -2.21
N GLU A 71 -9.75 1.62 -2.57
CA GLU A 71 -10.21 1.48 -3.95
C GLU A 71 -9.51 2.42 -4.94
N PRO A 72 -9.30 3.74 -4.65
CA PRO A 72 -8.56 4.63 -5.55
C PRO A 72 -7.11 4.19 -5.78
N CYS A 73 -6.50 3.47 -4.83
CA CYS A 73 -5.13 2.99 -4.93
C CYS A 73 -4.95 1.99 -6.07
N ARG A 74 -6.00 1.26 -6.44
CA ARG A 74 -5.99 0.29 -7.55
C ARG A 74 -5.68 0.98 -8.89
N SER A 75 -6.39 2.06 -9.17
CA SER A 75 -6.17 2.86 -10.40
C SER A 75 -4.77 3.47 -10.42
N LEU A 76 -4.29 3.96 -9.28
CA LEU A 76 -2.93 4.51 -9.18
C LEU A 76 -1.86 3.46 -9.51
N VAL A 77 -1.97 2.23 -8.96
CA VAL A 77 -1.02 1.14 -9.23
C VAL A 77 -1.09 0.72 -10.69
N TRP A 78 -2.27 0.60 -11.28
CA TRP A 78 -2.45 0.23 -12.67
C TRP A 78 -1.89 1.29 -13.62
N TYR A 79 -2.17 2.56 -13.36
CA TYR A 79 -1.64 3.64 -14.19
C TYR A 79 -0.11 3.77 -14.07
N ALA A 80 0.44 3.62 -12.86
CA ALA A 80 1.88 3.58 -12.68
C ALA A 80 2.52 2.39 -13.42
N GLY A 81 1.85 1.23 -13.47
CA GLY A 81 2.28 0.07 -14.26
C GLY A 81 2.28 0.36 -15.76
N HIS A 82 1.22 0.94 -16.28
CA HIS A 82 1.12 1.37 -17.67
C HIS A 82 2.25 2.36 -18.03
N ALA A 83 2.51 3.33 -17.16
CA ALA A 83 3.53 4.34 -17.42
C ALA A 83 4.95 3.77 -17.49
N MET A 84 5.26 2.66 -16.86
CA MET A 84 6.58 2.01 -16.98
C MET A 84 6.93 1.62 -18.42
N ASP A 85 5.92 1.29 -19.23
CA ASP A 85 6.10 0.82 -20.60
C ASP A 85 5.71 1.89 -21.64
N ASP A 86 4.60 2.59 -21.44
CA ASP A 86 3.95 3.41 -22.46
C ASP A 86 4.12 4.93 -22.25
N VAL A 87 4.44 5.38 -21.01
CA VAL A 87 4.63 6.81 -20.67
C VAL A 87 5.88 6.97 -19.79
N PRO A 88 7.07 6.64 -20.29
CA PRO A 88 8.29 6.53 -19.48
C PRO A 88 8.71 7.84 -18.79
N GLU A 89 8.29 9.00 -19.31
CA GLU A 89 8.54 10.32 -18.70
C GLU A 89 7.77 10.52 -17.38
N GLU A 90 6.66 9.84 -17.17
CA GLU A 90 5.88 9.88 -15.91
C GLU A 90 6.22 8.72 -14.96
N ALA A 91 6.89 7.68 -15.44
CA ALA A 91 7.06 6.42 -14.75
C ALA A 91 7.67 6.59 -13.34
N SER A 92 8.76 7.36 -13.22
CA SER A 92 9.45 7.57 -11.94
C SER A 92 8.58 8.32 -10.93
N LEU A 93 7.86 9.34 -11.38
CA LEU A 93 6.95 10.12 -10.54
C LEU A 93 5.78 9.25 -10.05
N LEU A 94 5.17 8.49 -10.94
CA LEU A 94 4.04 7.62 -10.61
C LEU A 94 4.45 6.45 -9.72
N ALA A 95 5.63 5.85 -9.92
CA ALA A 95 6.17 4.84 -9.03
C ALA A 95 6.39 5.39 -7.61
N CYS A 96 6.90 6.62 -7.49
CA CYS A 96 7.04 7.32 -6.21
C CYS A 96 5.66 7.58 -5.56
N HIS A 97 4.69 8.08 -6.32
CA HIS A 97 3.34 8.34 -5.80
C HIS A 97 2.66 7.05 -5.33
N ALA A 98 2.69 5.99 -6.15
CA ALA A 98 2.12 4.70 -5.78
C ALA A 98 2.77 4.16 -4.50
N LYS A 99 4.10 4.16 -4.43
CA LYS A 99 4.84 3.67 -3.27
C LYS A 99 4.53 4.46 -1.99
N ALA A 100 4.57 5.79 -2.05
CA ALA A 100 4.31 6.64 -0.89
C ALA A 100 2.87 6.50 -0.40
N HIS A 101 1.91 6.60 -1.32
CA HIS A 101 0.48 6.56 -0.98
C HIS A 101 0.06 5.20 -0.41
N LEU A 102 0.42 4.10 -1.10
CA LEU A 102 0.11 2.74 -0.64
C LEU A 102 0.78 2.40 0.70
N SER A 103 1.96 2.95 0.98
CA SER A 103 2.62 2.77 2.28
C SER A 103 1.81 3.33 3.44
N GLU A 104 1.05 4.40 3.23
CA GLU A 104 0.21 5.02 4.26
C GLU A 104 -1.18 4.41 4.32
N VAL A 105 -1.85 4.27 3.17
CA VAL A 105 -3.17 3.64 3.10
C VAL A 105 -3.10 2.20 3.58
N GLY A 106 -2.11 1.43 3.14
CA GLY A 106 -1.92 0.04 3.59
C GLY A 106 -1.74 -0.06 5.10
N GLN A 107 -0.94 0.84 5.70
CA GLN A 107 -0.75 0.86 7.15
C GLN A 107 -2.04 1.25 7.89
N ALA A 108 -2.80 2.21 7.38
CA ALA A 108 -4.08 2.60 7.96
C ALA A 108 -5.07 1.43 7.91
N VAL A 109 -5.23 0.78 6.75
CA VAL A 109 -6.08 -0.41 6.59
C VAL A 109 -5.64 -1.53 7.54
N ALA A 110 -4.34 -1.80 7.65
CA ALA A 110 -3.83 -2.85 8.54
C ALA A 110 -4.18 -2.60 10.01
N LYS A 111 -4.06 -1.36 10.47
CA LYS A 111 -4.44 -0.96 11.84
C LYS A 111 -5.94 -1.12 12.07
N THR A 112 -6.75 -0.56 11.18
CA THR A 112 -8.22 -0.60 11.29
C THR A 112 -8.76 -2.02 11.19
N ALA A 113 -8.22 -2.85 10.28
CA ALA A 113 -8.61 -4.26 10.20
C ALA A 113 -8.28 -5.02 11.50
N THR A 114 -7.13 -4.74 12.12
CA THR A 114 -6.77 -5.31 13.43
C THR A 114 -7.74 -4.84 14.53
N GLU A 115 -8.13 -3.57 14.51
CA GLU A 115 -9.11 -2.99 15.43
C GLU A 115 -10.49 -3.67 15.31
N VAL A 116 -10.98 -3.90 14.09
CA VAL A 116 -12.25 -4.64 13.84
C VAL A 116 -12.21 -6.04 14.44
N HIS A 117 -11.06 -6.72 14.40
CA HIS A 117 -10.89 -8.04 15.01
C HIS A 117 -10.73 -7.98 16.54
N GLY A 118 -10.45 -6.81 17.11
CA GLY A 118 -10.20 -6.66 18.54
C GLY A 118 -9.02 -7.50 19.02
N GLY A 119 -9.13 -8.09 20.22
CA GLY A 119 -8.07 -8.94 20.79
C GLY A 119 -7.65 -10.11 19.90
N MET A 120 -8.58 -10.65 19.09
CA MET A 120 -8.29 -11.74 18.15
C MET A 120 -7.34 -11.33 17.03
N GLY A 121 -7.34 -10.05 16.64
CA GLY A 121 -6.46 -9.52 15.60
C GLY A 121 -4.96 -9.59 15.91
N PHE A 122 -4.62 -9.74 17.19
CA PHE A 122 -3.23 -9.89 17.67
C PHE A 122 -2.77 -11.34 17.83
N THR A 123 -3.69 -12.31 17.65
CA THR A 123 -3.39 -13.73 17.82
C THR A 123 -2.92 -14.37 16.53
N ASP A 124 -2.18 -15.48 16.67
CA ASP A 124 -1.76 -16.30 15.52
C ASP A 124 -2.93 -17.04 14.85
N LEU A 125 -4.06 -17.19 15.54
CA LEU A 125 -5.21 -17.98 15.08
C LEU A 125 -5.80 -17.47 13.77
N LEU A 126 -5.84 -16.16 13.56
CA LEU A 126 -6.42 -15.55 12.35
C LEU A 126 -5.37 -15.20 11.28
N GLY A 127 -4.09 -15.28 11.61
CA GLY A 127 -2.98 -15.01 10.71
C GLY A 127 -2.92 -13.56 10.20
N LEU A 128 -3.66 -12.63 10.81
CA LEU A 128 -3.74 -11.23 10.39
C LEU A 128 -2.38 -10.52 10.51
N HIS A 129 -1.60 -10.90 11.51
CA HIS A 129 -0.27 -10.35 11.77
C HIS A 129 0.74 -10.58 10.64
N TYR A 130 0.57 -11.62 9.80
CA TYR A 130 1.43 -11.84 8.63
C TYR A 130 1.28 -10.70 7.62
N TRP A 131 0.03 -10.32 7.32
CA TRP A 131 -0.27 -9.21 6.42
C TRP A 131 0.18 -7.87 7.00
N PHE A 132 -0.06 -7.66 8.31
CA PHE A 132 0.40 -6.47 9.01
C PHE A 132 1.92 -6.28 8.92
N LYS A 133 2.69 -7.35 9.20
CA LYS A 133 4.16 -7.34 9.12
C LYS A 133 4.64 -7.12 7.69
N ARG A 134 3.98 -7.73 6.70
CA ARG A 134 4.30 -7.55 5.27
C ARG A 134 4.14 -6.11 4.83
N ILE A 135 3.01 -5.49 5.16
CA ILE A 135 2.75 -4.07 4.87
C ILE A 135 3.79 -3.18 5.55
N GLY A 136 4.13 -3.47 6.82
CA GLY A 136 5.17 -2.75 7.55
C GLY A 136 6.55 -2.88 6.91
N ALA A 137 6.93 -4.07 6.43
CA ALA A 137 8.17 -4.29 5.70
C ALA A 137 8.18 -3.53 4.36
N ASN A 138 7.11 -3.65 3.59
CA ASN A 138 6.96 -2.94 2.32
C ASN A 138 7.06 -1.42 2.48
N ARG A 139 6.57 -0.88 3.59
CA ARG A 139 6.67 0.56 3.88
C ARG A 139 8.12 1.05 3.92
N GLN A 140 9.05 0.23 4.41
CA GLN A 140 10.46 0.61 4.59
C GLN A 140 11.35 0.25 3.38
N LEU A 141 11.07 -0.86 2.72
CA LEU A 141 11.86 -1.33 1.59
C LEU A 141 11.82 -0.35 0.41
N LEU A 142 12.98 -0.13 -0.24
CA LEU A 142 13.17 0.78 -1.38
C LEU A 142 12.81 2.25 -1.10
N GLY A 143 12.82 2.64 0.17
CA GLY A 143 12.60 3.99 0.66
C GLY A 143 11.30 4.16 1.44
N SER A 144 11.41 4.87 2.56
CA SER A 144 10.24 5.27 3.36
C SER A 144 9.35 6.25 2.59
N PRO A 145 8.06 6.43 2.96
CA PRO A 145 7.18 7.39 2.30
C PRO A 145 7.75 8.80 2.22
N GLU A 146 8.45 9.24 3.26
CA GLU A 146 9.06 10.55 3.35
C GLU A 146 10.15 10.72 2.30
N LEU A 147 11.07 9.76 2.21
CA LEU A 147 12.16 9.75 1.23
C LEU A 147 11.61 9.70 -0.20
N VAL A 148 10.60 8.87 -0.43
CA VAL A 148 10.00 8.71 -1.77
C VAL A 148 9.24 9.97 -2.19
N ARG A 149 8.57 10.68 -1.27
CA ARG A 149 7.97 11.99 -1.54
C ARG A 149 8.99 13.06 -1.86
N GLU A 150 10.11 13.09 -1.14
CA GLU A 150 11.22 14.00 -1.46
C GLU A 150 11.74 13.75 -2.88
N GLN A 151 11.89 12.48 -3.27
CA GLN A 151 12.28 12.14 -4.64
C GLN A 151 11.23 12.56 -5.67
N ALA A 152 9.94 12.37 -5.39
CA ALA A 152 8.87 12.85 -6.26
C ALA A 152 8.92 14.37 -6.45
N ALA A 153 9.18 15.13 -5.37
CA ALA A 153 9.33 16.57 -5.42
C ALA A 153 10.53 16.99 -6.30
N ARG A 154 11.66 16.27 -6.22
CA ARG A 154 12.84 16.50 -7.08
C ARG A 154 12.53 16.22 -8.55
N VAL A 155 11.82 15.14 -8.86
CA VAL A 155 11.42 14.81 -10.24
C VAL A 155 10.54 15.90 -10.83
N GLN A 156 9.71 16.57 -10.02
CA GLN A 156 8.86 17.68 -10.42
C GLN A 156 9.58 19.05 -10.42
N GLY A 157 10.84 19.11 -9.99
CA GLY A 157 11.59 20.37 -9.90
C GLY A 157 11.11 21.32 -8.80
N LEU A 158 10.49 20.79 -7.75
CA LEU A 158 9.98 21.57 -6.62
C LEU A 158 11.08 21.87 -5.58
N ILE A 159 12.11 21.02 -5.54
CA ILE A 159 13.31 21.13 -4.68
C ILE A 159 14.55 20.68 -5.43
#